data_42974536ed434482001863d95b2865c9
#
_entry.id   42974536ed434482001863d95b2865c9
#
_cell.length_a   1.000
_cell.length_b   1.000
_cell.length_c   1.000
_cell.angle_alpha   90.00
_cell.angle_beta   90.00
_cell.angle_gamma   90.00
#
_symmetry.space_group_name_H-M   'P 1'
#
loop_
_entity.id
_entity.type
_entity.pdbx_description
1 polymer ?
#
loop_
_entity_poly.entity_id
_entity_poly.type
_entity_poly.pdbx_seq_one_letter_code
_entity_poly.pdbx_strand_id
1 'polypeptide(L)'
;MSAQSRLGVPATRRDVLARRIRLLVAATITYNVLEAVVAIAAGTAASSSALIGFGLDSIIEVASAAAVAWQFAGSDPESREETALRGIAFSFFALAAFVTIDALRSLFGADEAQHSSVGLVLAAVSLAVMPFLSWAQRRAGRELGSRSAVADSKQTLLCTYLSGVLLVGLALNSVFGWSWADPIAALVIAAVAIKEGREAWRGDVCCAPNAELHPPSSGTDAGECQDDCCG
;
A
#
# COMPACT_ATOMS: atom_id res chain seq x y z
N MET A 1 -21.67 -36.46 3.09
CA MET A 1 -21.32 -36.11 1.69
C MET A 1 -21.09 -34.59 1.66
N SER A 2 -19.83 -34.24 1.52
CA SER A 2 -19.30 -32.89 1.83
C SER A 2 -19.67 -31.86 0.76
N ALA A 3 -20.26 -30.75 1.20
CA ALA A 3 -20.65 -29.59 0.37
C ALA A 3 -19.45 -28.71 -0.07
N GLN A 4 -18.35 -29.31 -0.47
CA GLN A 4 -17.08 -28.62 -0.80
C GLN A 4 -16.80 -28.44 -2.30
N SER A 5 -17.79 -28.61 -3.17
CA SER A 5 -17.61 -28.37 -4.62
C SER A 5 -18.34 -27.13 -5.11
N ARG A 6 -18.11 -25.98 -4.47
CA ARG A 6 -18.45 -24.68 -5.06
C ARG A 6 -17.18 -24.10 -5.63
N LEU A 7 -17.10 -24.07 -6.96
CA LEU A 7 -16.19 -23.29 -7.85
C LEU A 7 -14.99 -22.59 -7.20
N GLY A 8 -14.31 -23.24 -6.25
CA GLY A 8 -13.15 -22.73 -5.54
C GLY A 8 -11.87 -23.20 -6.22
N VAL A 9 -10.85 -22.38 -6.15
CA VAL A 9 -9.49 -22.73 -6.55
C VAL A 9 -9.12 -24.09 -5.94
N PRO A 10 -8.62 -25.09 -6.71
CA PRO A 10 -8.23 -26.40 -6.17
C PRO A 10 -7.26 -26.27 -4.99
N ALA A 11 -7.34 -27.15 -3.99
CA ALA A 11 -6.54 -27.07 -2.76
C ALA A 11 -5.04 -26.91 -3.05
N THR A 12 -4.49 -27.68 -4.00
CA THR A 12 -3.09 -27.56 -4.43
C THR A 12 -2.74 -26.19 -5.01
N ARG A 13 -3.68 -25.53 -5.70
CA ARG A 13 -3.46 -24.18 -6.25
C ARG A 13 -3.57 -23.11 -5.17
N ARG A 14 -4.46 -23.29 -4.19
CA ARG A 14 -4.54 -22.41 -3.00
C ARG A 14 -3.23 -22.40 -2.23
N ASP A 15 -2.63 -23.55 -1.99
CA ASP A 15 -1.35 -23.66 -1.29
C ASP A 15 -0.21 -22.96 -2.05
N VAL A 16 -0.17 -23.10 -3.39
CA VAL A 16 0.80 -22.42 -4.24
C VAL A 16 0.61 -20.89 -4.18
N LEU A 17 -0.62 -20.41 -4.25
CA LEU A 17 -0.92 -18.98 -4.18
C LEU A 17 -0.59 -18.39 -2.80
N ALA A 18 -0.98 -19.07 -1.73
CA ALA A 18 -0.63 -18.67 -0.36
C ALA A 18 0.88 -18.61 -0.15
N ARG A 19 1.63 -19.58 -0.71
CA ARG A 19 3.11 -19.55 -0.70
C ARG A 19 3.66 -18.36 -1.49
N ARG A 20 3.09 -18.06 -2.65
CA ARG A 20 3.49 -16.88 -3.46
C ARG A 20 3.25 -15.58 -2.71
N ILE A 21 2.08 -15.41 -2.09
CA ILE A 21 1.78 -14.23 -1.27
C ILE A 21 2.79 -14.11 -0.14
N ARG A 22 3.07 -15.18 0.61
CA ARG A 22 4.08 -15.13 1.69
C ARG A 22 5.46 -14.73 1.18
N LEU A 23 5.89 -15.20 0.02
CA LEU A 23 7.19 -14.83 -0.56
C LEU A 23 7.21 -13.37 -1.02
N LEU A 24 6.14 -12.89 -1.66
CA LEU A 24 6.03 -11.51 -2.09
C LEU A 24 6.01 -10.56 -0.88
N VAL A 25 5.21 -10.86 0.14
CA VAL A 25 5.16 -10.10 1.39
C VAL A 25 6.51 -10.09 2.09
N ALA A 26 7.21 -11.23 2.16
CA ALA A 26 8.56 -11.29 2.72
C ALA A 26 9.56 -10.44 1.92
N ALA A 27 9.44 -10.43 0.58
CA ALA A 27 10.26 -9.58 -0.28
C ALA A 27 9.95 -8.09 -0.04
N THR A 28 8.67 -7.70 0.06
CA THR A 28 8.24 -6.34 0.39
C THR A 28 8.78 -5.90 1.76
N ILE A 29 8.62 -6.72 2.80
CA ILE A 29 9.15 -6.42 4.13
C ILE A 29 10.67 -6.25 4.09
N THR A 30 11.39 -7.18 3.47
CA THR A 30 12.85 -7.12 3.40
C THR A 30 13.33 -5.87 2.67
N TYR A 31 12.71 -5.56 1.53
CA TYR A 31 13.03 -4.37 0.75
C TYR A 31 12.79 -3.10 1.58
N ASN A 32 11.60 -2.94 2.17
CA ASN A 32 11.23 -1.74 2.94
C ASN A 32 12.04 -1.58 4.24
N VAL A 33 12.43 -2.67 4.90
CA VAL A 33 13.32 -2.60 6.07
C VAL A 33 14.69 -2.08 5.66
N LEU A 34 15.26 -2.56 4.56
CA LEU A 34 16.53 -2.07 4.04
C LEU A 34 16.43 -0.60 3.63
N GLU A 35 15.36 -0.23 2.93
CA GLU A 35 15.07 1.13 2.50
C GLU A 35 14.93 2.07 3.70
N ALA A 36 14.15 1.70 4.72
CA ALA A 36 13.99 2.50 5.94
C ALA A 36 15.33 2.73 6.66
N VAL A 37 16.13 1.67 6.82
CA VAL A 37 17.44 1.78 7.49
C VAL A 37 18.36 2.73 6.72
N VAL A 38 18.47 2.58 5.41
CA VAL A 38 19.33 3.43 4.57
C VAL A 38 18.82 4.87 4.55
N ALA A 39 17.50 5.07 4.36
CA ALA A 39 16.89 6.38 4.30
C ALA A 39 17.05 7.15 5.63
N ILE A 40 16.75 6.51 6.77
CA ILE A 40 16.86 7.15 8.08
C ILE A 40 18.33 7.44 8.44
N ALA A 41 19.24 6.50 8.19
CA ALA A 41 20.66 6.71 8.45
C ALA A 41 21.24 7.83 7.59
N ALA A 42 20.96 7.85 6.29
CA ALA A 42 21.42 8.91 5.40
C ALA A 42 20.71 10.25 5.68
N GLY A 43 19.42 10.21 6.03
CA GLY A 43 18.65 11.40 6.39
C GLY A 43 19.16 12.07 7.67
N THR A 44 19.47 11.29 8.70
CA THR A 44 20.08 11.82 9.94
C THR A 44 21.47 12.37 9.70
N ALA A 45 22.29 11.70 8.89
CA ALA A 45 23.64 12.18 8.56
C ALA A 45 23.64 13.47 7.73
N ALA A 46 22.65 13.63 6.84
CA ALA A 46 22.50 14.80 5.98
C ALA A 46 21.55 15.88 6.56
N SER A 47 20.99 15.67 7.76
CA SER A 47 19.93 16.53 8.34
C SER A 47 18.77 16.77 7.38
N SER A 48 18.41 15.73 6.59
CA SER A 48 17.34 15.77 5.58
C SER A 48 16.04 15.19 6.14
N SER A 49 15.08 16.05 6.47
CA SER A 49 13.74 15.66 6.92
C SER A 49 12.99 14.84 5.87
N ALA A 50 13.12 15.19 4.59
CA ALA A 50 12.51 14.48 3.48
C ALA A 50 12.97 13.02 3.40
N LEU A 51 14.26 12.77 3.58
CA LEU A 51 14.82 11.42 3.54
C LEU A 51 14.45 10.60 4.78
N ILE A 52 14.38 11.23 5.95
CA ILE A 52 13.84 10.59 7.17
C ILE A 52 12.37 10.24 6.95
N GLY A 53 11.59 11.16 6.38
CA GLY A 53 10.19 10.94 6.04
C GLY A 53 9.98 9.77 5.10
N PHE A 54 10.80 9.65 4.08
CA PHE A 54 10.77 8.50 3.15
C PHE A 54 11.03 7.17 3.87
N GLY A 55 11.98 7.15 4.83
CA GLY A 55 12.22 5.98 5.66
C GLY A 55 11.04 5.65 6.61
N LEU A 56 10.32 6.65 7.11
CA LEU A 56 9.12 6.43 7.93
C LEU A 56 7.96 5.86 7.10
N ASP A 57 7.79 6.28 5.84
CA ASP A 57 6.83 5.69 4.92
C ASP A 57 7.10 4.19 4.71
N SER A 58 8.37 3.83 4.50
CA SER A 58 8.77 2.41 4.38
C SER A 58 8.46 1.60 5.66
N ILE A 59 8.54 2.20 6.86
CA ILE A 59 8.14 1.54 8.12
C ILE A 59 6.62 1.30 8.15
N ILE A 60 5.83 2.26 7.69
CA ILE A 60 4.36 2.13 7.60
C ILE A 60 3.99 1.00 6.63
N GLU A 61 4.69 0.88 5.51
CA GLU A 61 4.49 -0.21 4.56
C GLU A 61 4.86 -1.57 5.15
N VAL A 62 5.96 -1.66 5.90
CA VAL A 62 6.31 -2.88 6.65
C VAL A 62 5.19 -3.30 7.60
N ALA A 63 4.54 -2.35 8.29
CA ALA A 63 3.44 -2.65 9.20
C ALA A 63 2.22 -3.25 8.44
N SER A 64 1.89 -2.72 7.26
CA SER A 64 0.85 -3.27 6.38
C SER A 64 1.19 -4.70 5.94
N ALA A 65 2.38 -4.88 5.37
CA ALA A 65 2.86 -6.18 4.91
C ALA A 65 2.96 -7.20 6.06
N ALA A 66 3.33 -6.77 7.27
CA ALA A 66 3.37 -7.63 8.46
C ALA A 66 1.99 -8.14 8.87
N ALA A 67 0.93 -7.35 8.68
CA ALA A 67 -0.44 -7.79 8.92
C ALA A 67 -0.83 -8.95 8.00
N VAL A 68 -0.46 -8.88 6.72
CA VAL A 68 -0.66 -9.99 5.75
C VAL A 68 0.22 -11.18 6.11
N ALA A 69 1.50 -10.96 6.45
CA ALA A 69 2.39 -12.04 6.87
C ALA A 69 1.83 -12.80 8.08
N TRP A 70 1.33 -12.07 9.07
CA TRP A 70 0.68 -12.65 10.25
C TRP A 70 -0.57 -13.46 9.90
N GLN A 71 -1.40 -12.95 8.98
CA GLN A 71 -2.58 -13.66 8.50
C GLN A 71 -2.20 -15.02 7.90
N PHE A 72 -1.25 -15.03 6.97
CA PHE A 72 -0.83 -16.23 6.24
C PHE A 72 0.13 -17.13 7.02
N ALA A 73 0.58 -16.75 8.21
CA ALA A 73 1.32 -17.60 9.12
C ALA A 73 0.42 -18.55 9.93
N GLY A 74 -0.87 -18.28 10.00
CA GLY A 74 -1.84 -19.10 10.72
C GLY A 74 -2.27 -20.35 9.94
N SER A 75 -2.82 -21.33 10.66
CA SER A 75 -3.42 -22.54 10.09
C SER A 75 -4.72 -22.25 9.31
N ASP A 76 -5.41 -21.18 9.68
CA ASP A 76 -6.64 -20.69 9.05
C ASP A 76 -6.51 -19.20 8.71
N PRO A 77 -5.99 -18.86 7.53
CA PRO A 77 -5.85 -17.47 7.10
C PRO A 77 -7.18 -16.72 6.91
N GLU A 78 -8.27 -17.44 6.62
CA GLU A 78 -9.59 -16.83 6.37
C GLU A 78 -10.15 -16.24 7.67
N SER A 79 -9.97 -16.91 8.81
CA SER A 79 -10.40 -16.41 10.13
C SER A 79 -9.66 -15.14 10.59
N ARG A 80 -8.46 -14.91 10.05
CA ARG A 80 -7.59 -13.76 10.41
C ARG A 80 -7.72 -12.56 9.46
N GLU A 81 -8.43 -12.72 8.34
CA GLU A 81 -8.45 -11.72 7.28
C GLU A 81 -9.01 -10.38 7.74
N GLU A 82 -10.09 -10.37 8.51
CA GLU A 82 -10.69 -9.12 9.01
C GLU A 82 -9.74 -8.36 9.93
N THR A 83 -9.02 -9.07 10.80
CA THR A 83 -8.02 -8.46 11.68
C THR A 83 -6.84 -7.90 10.89
N ALA A 84 -6.38 -8.62 9.88
CA ALA A 84 -5.32 -8.14 8.98
C ALA A 84 -5.78 -6.88 8.22
N LEU A 85 -7.00 -6.86 7.68
CA LEU A 85 -7.58 -5.69 7.01
C LEU A 85 -7.63 -4.45 7.92
N ARG A 86 -7.97 -4.63 9.19
CA ARG A 86 -7.92 -3.52 10.17
C ARG A 86 -6.49 -3.02 10.40
N GLY A 87 -5.51 -3.92 10.51
CA GLY A 87 -4.10 -3.54 10.59
C GLY A 87 -3.64 -2.75 9.37
N ILE A 88 -4.00 -3.20 8.17
CA ILE A 88 -3.71 -2.51 6.91
C ILE A 88 -4.41 -1.14 6.86
N ALA A 89 -5.67 -1.05 7.30
CA ALA A 89 -6.39 0.22 7.37
C ALA A 89 -5.69 1.24 8.28
N PHE A 90 -5.17 0.80 9.42
CA PHE A 90 -4.35 1.65 10.29
C PHE A 90 -3.08 2.13 9.59
N SER A 91 -2.41 1.30 8.81
CA SER A 91 -1.24 1.69 8.02
C SER A 91 -1.60 2.77 7.00
N PHE A 92 -2.74 2.65 6.30
CA PHE A 92 -3.23 3.69 5.40
C PHE A 92 -3.51 5.02 6.11
N PHE A 93 -4.14 4.98 7.29
CA PHE A 93 -4.40 6.20 8.05
C PHE A 93 -3.13 6.83 8.60
N ALA A 94 -2.16 6.02 9.04
CA ALA A 94 -0.85 6.48 9.48
C ALA A 94 -0.10 7.16 8.31
N LEU A 95 -0.10 6.55 7.12
CA LEU A 95 0.44 7.13 5.90
C LEU A 95 -0.22 8.47 5.57
N ALA A 96 -1.56 8.51 5.54
CA ALA A 96 -2.30 9.73 5.25
C ALA A 96 -1.99 10.86 6.24
N ALA A 97 -1.93 10.55 7.54
CA ALA A 97 -1.59 11.52 8.57
C ALA A 97 -0.14 12.03 8.39
N PHE A 98 0.80 11.12 8.19
CA PHE A 98 2.21 11.45 7.97
C PHE A 98 2.37 12.36 6.74
N VAL A 99 1.87 11.95 5.57
CA VAL A 99 1.98 12.70 4.32
C VAL A 99 1.28 14.06 4.40
N THR A 100 0.13 14.14 5.10
CA THR A 100 -0.57 15.42 5.29
C THR A 100 0.25 16.39 6.14
N ILE A 101 0.82 15.91 7.24
CA ILE A 101 1.65 16.75 8.12
C ILE A 101 2.90 17.24 7.37
N ASP A 102 3.54 16.35 6.63
CA ASP A 102 4.74 16.68 5.86
C ASP A 102 4.44 17.69 4.74
N ALA A 103 3.38 17.48 3.97
CA ALA A 103 2.92 18.39 2.93
C ALA A 103 2.55 19.78 3.50
N LEU A 104 1.87 19.84 4.65
CA LEU A 104 1.52 21.11 5.28
C LEU A 104 2.78 21.84 5.78
N ARG A 105 3.74 21.13 6.37
CA ARG A 105 5.03 21.72 6.79
C ARG A 105 5.76 22.33 5.60
N SER A 106 5.83 21.61 4.49
CA SER A 106 6.44 22.09 3.25
C SER A 106 5.73 23.33 2.68
N LEU A 107 4.39 23.37 2.67
CA LEU A 107 3.61 24.51 2.21
C LEU A 107 3.80 25.77 3.08
N PHE A 108 4.00 25.60 4.39
CA PHE A 108 4.22 26.73 5.30
C PHE A 108 5.71 27.13 5.45
N GLY A 109 6.59 26.60 4.60
CA GLY A 109 7.99 27.01 4.54
C GLY A 109 8.85 26.49 5.70
N ALA A 110 8.42 25.43 6.40
CA ALA A 110 9.19 24.89 7.51
C ALA A 110 10.40 24.06 7.09
N ASP A 111 10.40 23.53 5.87
CA ASP A 111 11.48 22.71 5.33
C ASP A 111 11.68 22.98 3.83
N GLU A 112 12.82 23.55 3.44
CA GLU A 112 13.29 23.46 2.07
C GLU A 112 13.77 22.01 1.83
N ALA A 113 13.18 21.33 0.84
CA ALA A 113 13.61 20.01 0.43
C ALA A 113 15.10 20.03 0.03
N GLN A 114 15.98 19.58 0.94
CA GLN A 114 17.40 19.48 0.62
C GLN A 114 17.62 18.31 -0.34
N HIS A 115 18.32 18.60 -1.42
CA HIS A 115 18.67 17.60 -2.44
C HIS A 115 19.59 16.53 -1.85
N SER A 116 19.05 15.34 -1.57
CA SER A 116 19.84 14.17 -1.20
C SER A 116 19.98 13.25 -2.40
N SER A 117 21.20 13.05 -2.88
CA SER A 117 21.49 12.07 -3.94
C SER A 117 21.10 10.65 -3.53
N VAL A 118 21.22 10.32 -2.26
CA VAL A 118 20.80 9.02 -1.71
C VAL A 118 19.29 8.89 -1.79
N GLY A 119 18.54 9.94 -1.42
CA GLY A 119 17.08 9.96 -1.54
C GLY A 119 16.59 9.80 -2.97
N LEU A 120 17.23 10.47 -3.94
CA LEU A 120 16.92 10.31 -5.36
C LEU A 120 17.14 8.87 -5.85
N VAL A 121 18.26 8.24 -5.47
CA VAL A 121 18.55 6.86 -5.85
C VAL A 121 17.55 5.91 -5.21
N LEU A 122 17.22 6.07 -3.92
CA LEU A 122 16.22 5.25 -3.24
C LEU A 122 14.85 5.40 -3.90
N ALA A 123 14.38 6.63 -4.14
CA ALA A 123 13.09 6.88 -4.79
C ALA A 123 13.06 6.29 -6.23
N ALA A 124 14.15 6.38 -6.99
CA ALA A 124 14.22 5.78 -8.33
C ALA A 124 14.18 4.26 -8.28
N VAL A 125 14.87 3.62 -7.33
CA VAL A 125 14.84 2.16 -7.13
C VAL A 125 13.45 1.72 -6.67
N SER A 126 12.84 2.45 -5.72
CA SER A 126 11.47 2.18 -5.26
C SER A 126 10.46 2.28 -6.39
N LEU A 127 10.56 3.32 -7.22
CA LEU A 127 9.70 3.50 -8.40
C LEU A 127 9.83 2.36 -9.42
N ALA A 128 10.98 1.69 -9.49
CA ALA A 128 11.19 0.53 -10.35
C ALA A 128 10.70 -0.78 -9.73
N VAL A 129 10.92 -0.99 -8.43
CA VAL A 129 10.67 -2.26 -7.73
C VAL A 129 9.22 -2.38 -7.26
N MET A 130 8.68 -1.32 -6.64
CA MET A 130 7.37 -1.34 -5.99
C MET A 130 6.20 -1.62 -6.93
N PRO A 131 6.11 -1.07 -8.16
CA PRO A 131 5.02 -1.40 -9.08
C PRO A 131 4.97 -2.89 -9.42
N PHE A 132 6.13 -3.51 -9.56
CA PHE A 132 6.21 -4.94 -9.85
C PHE A 132 5.73 -5.78 -8.65
N LEU A 133 6.17 -5.45 -7.43
CA LEU A 133 5.72 -6.13 -6.20
C LEU A 133 4.22 -5.96 -6.01
N SER A 134 3.70 -4.74 -6.13
CA SER A 134 2.28 -4.42 -6.05
C SER A 134 1.46 -5.22 -7.06
N TRP A 135 1.86 -5.21 -8.33
CA TRP A 135 1.16 -5.95 -9.37
C TRP A 135 1.16 -7.46 -9.11
N ALA A 136 2.31 -8.05 -8.75
CA ALA A 136 2.43 -9.47 -8.50
C ALA A 136 1.58 -9.90 -7.29
N GLN A 137 1.60 -9.11 -6.22
CA GLN A 137 0.84 -9.34 -5.00
C GLN A 137 -0.67 -9.19 -5.24
N ARG A 138 -1.08 -8.14 -5.96
CA ARG A 138 -2.47 -7.90 -6.34
C ARG A 138 -3.02 -9.04 -7.20
N ARG A 139 -2.24 -9.52 -8.16
CA ARG A 139 -2.62 -10.66 -8.99
C ARG A 139 -2.80 -11.94 -8.16
N ALA A 140 -1.84 -12.26 -7.30
CA ALA A 140 -1.93 -13.45 -6.43
C ALA A 140 -3.08 -13.34 -5.43
N GLY A 141 -3.28 -12.15 -4.82
CA GLY A 141 -4.36 -11.86 -3.89
C GLY A 141 -5.74 -12.02 -4.53
N ARG A 142 -5.95 -11.47 -5.73
CA ARG A 142 -7.20 -11.62 -6.49
C ARG A 142 -7.48 -13.07 -6.86
N GLU A 143 -6.46 -13.81 -7.31
CA GLU A 143 -6.60 -15.20 -7.70
C GLU A 143 -6.91 -16.11 -6.50
N LEU A 144 -6.40 -15.79 -5.31
CA LEU A 144 -6.71 -16.49 -4.06
C LEU A 144 -8.03 -16.05 -3.43
N GLY A 145 -8.53 -14.86 -3.78
CA GLY A 145 -9.69 -14.23 -3.13
C GLY A 145 -9.35 -13.57 -1.79
N SER A 146 -8.07 -13.24 -1.53
CA SER A 146 -7.63 -12.58 -0.30
C SER A 146 -7.74 -11.07 -0.41
N ARG A 147 -8.69 -10.50 0.33
CA ARG A 147 -8.91 -9.04 0.40
C ARG A 147 -7.74 -8.30 1.03
N SER A 148 -7.13 -8.88 2.06
CA SER A 148 -5.98 -8.29 2.74
C SER A 148 -4.75 -8.20 1.84
N ALA A 149 -4.44 -9.25 1.06
CA ALA A 149 -3.33 -9.21 0.11
C ALA A 149 -3.57 -8.18 -1.02
N VAL A 150 -4.83 -7.98 -1.44
CA VAL A 150 -5.19 -6.92 -2.39
C VAL A 150 -5.06 -5.54 -1.74
N ALA A 151 -5.52 -5.35 -0.51
CA ALA A 151 -5.40 -4.07 0.21
C ALA A 151 -3.93 -3.68 0.42
N ASP A 152 -3.09 -4.61 0.87
CA ASP A 152 -1.65 -4.39 1.05
C ASP A 152 -0.95 -4.04 -0.28
N SER A 153 -1.35 -4.68 -1.39
CA SER A 153 -0.83 -4.30 -2.71
C SER A 153 -1.16 -2.86 -3.11
N LYS A 154 -2.27 -2.29 -2.64
CA LYS A 154 -2.62 -0.88 -2.85
C LYS A 154 -1.73 0.04 -2.02
N GLN A 155 -1.35 -0.38 -0.79
CA GLN A 155 -0.39 0.34 0.04
C GLN A 155 0.96 0.45 -0.70
N THR A 156 1.50 -0.66 -1.19
CA THR A 156 2.74 -0.69 -2.01
C THR A 156 2.63 0.18 -3.26
N LEU A 157 1.45 0.28 -3.87
CA LEU A 157 1.22 1.17 -5.02
C LEU A 157 1.25 2.65 -4.63
N LEU A 158 0.72 3.02 -3.46
CA LEU A 158 0.79 4.41 -2.97
C LEU A 158 2.23 4.83 -2.71
N CYS A 159 3.07 3.95 -2.17
CA CYS A 159 4.51 4.17 -2.03
C CYS A 159 5.18 4.45 -3.39
N THR A 160 4.76 3.74 -4.44
CA THR A 160 5.18 4.01 -5.83
C THR A 160 4.82 5.43 -6.25
N TYR A 161 3.59 5.86 -5.98
CA TYR A 161 3.14 7.22 -6.33
C TYR A 161 3.90 8.29 -5.55
N LEU A 162 4.14 8.08 -4.25
CA LEU A 162 4.96 8.99 -3.43
C LEU A 162 6.38 9.10 -3.98
N SER A 163 7.01 7.98 -4.34
CA SER A 163 8.34 7.98 -4.96
C SER A 163 8.35 8.74 -6.29
N GLY A 164 7.31 8.56 -7.11
CA GLY A 164 7.13 9.28 -8.38
C GLY A 164 6.94 10.78 -8.17
N VAL A 165 6.09 11.17 -7.22
CA VAL A 165 5.85 12.58 -6.85
C VAL A 165 7.15 13.22 -6.37
N LEU A 166 7.90 12.54 -5.48
CA LEU A 166 9.18 13.04 -5.00
C LEU A 166 10.16 13.31 -6.16
N LEU A 167 10.31 12.38 -7.09
CA LEU A 167 11.21 12.54 -8.23
C LEU A 167 10.75 13.65 -9.18
N VAL A 168 9.46 13.69 -9.51
CA VAL A 168 8.88 14.72 -10.38
C VAL A 168 8.90 16.09 -9.71
N GLY A 169 8.57 16.16 -8.42
CA GLY A 169 8.60 17.38 -7.63
C GLY A 169 10.00 17.99 -7.59
N LEU A 170 11.03 17.17 -7.34
CA LEU A 170 12.42 17.62 -7.39
C LEU A 170 12.83 18.11 -8.78
N ALA A 171 12.39 17.44 -9.85
CA ALA A 171 12.66 17.86 -11.23
C ALA A 171 11.97 19.19 -11.56
N LEU A 172 10.69 19.34 -11.22
CA LEU A 172 9.91 20.56 -11.44
C LEU A 172 10.46 21.74 -10.64
N ASN A 173 10.85 21.51 -9.40
CA ASN A 173 11.48 22.54 -8.57
C ASN A 173 12.84 22.97 -9.15
N SER A 174 13.64 22.03 -9.65
CA SER A 174 14.94 22.33 -10.25
C SER A 174 14.84 23.12 -11.56
N VAL A 175 13.80 22.86 -12.39
CA VAL A 175 13.66 23.44 -13.73
C VAL A 175 12.79 24.71 -13.71
N PHE A 176 11.71 24.70 -12.93
CA PHE A 176 10.67 25.75 -12.95
C PHE A 176 10.54 26.52 -11.63
N GLY A 177 11.21 26.10 -10.54
CA GLY A 177 11.06 26.71 -9.23
C GLY A 177 9.67 26.47 -8.59
N TRP A 178 8.95 25.40 -8.99
CA TRP A 178 7.60 25.09 -8.51
C TRP A 178 7.62 24.26 -7.22
N SER A 179 8.02 24.88 -6.13
CA SER A 179 8.10 24.21 -4.82
C SER A 179 6.74 23.78 -4.24
N TRP A 180 5.62 24.34 -4.72
CA TRP A 180 4.28 24.04 -4.25
C TRP A 180 3.64 22.81 -4.92
N ALA A 181 4.17 22.34 -6.06
CA ALA A 181 3.57 21.23 -6.82
C ALA A 181 3.67 19.91 -6.07
N ASP A 182 4.79 19.64 -5.42
CA ASP A 182 5.06 18.44 -4.64
C ASP A 182 4.10 18.27 -3.45
N PRO A 183 3.97 19.24 -2.52
CA PRO A 183 3.04 19.10 -1.40
C PRO A 183 1.57 19.01 -1.82
N ILE A 184 1.15 19.62 -2.94
CA ILE A 184 -0.23 19.46 -3.44
C ILE A 184 -0.45 18.02 -3.93
N ALA A 185 0.48 17.46 -4.71
CA ALA A 185 0.39 16.07 -5.15
C ALA A 185 0.40 15.10 -3.96
N ALA A 186 1.22 15.35 -2.94
CA ALA A 186 1.23 14.58 -1.70
C ALA A 186 -0.12 14.61 -0.96
N LEU A 187 -0.81 15.77 -0.90
CA LEU A 187 -2.15 15.86 -0.31
C LEU A 187 -3.20 15.05 -1.08
N VAL A 188 -3.10 14.98 -2.42
CA VAL A 188 -3.97 14.11 -3.22
C VAL A 188 -3.73 12.64 -2.87
N ILE A 189 -2.47 12.22 -2.72
CA ILE A 189 -2.12 10.87 -2.30
C ILE A 189 -2.66 10.57 -0.89
N ALA A 190 -2.56 11.52 0.04
CA ALA A 190 -3.12 11.37 1.38
C ALA A 190 -4.65 11.16 1.33
N ALA A 191 -5.37 11.88 0.47
CA ALA A 191 -6.81 11.68 0.28
C ALA A 191 -7.14 10.29 -0.27
N VAL A 192 -6.35 9.78 -1.23
CA VAL A 192 -6.47 8.41 -1.74
C VAL A 192 -6.18 7.39 -0.64
N ALA A 193 -5.13 7.60 0.17
CA ALA A 193 -4.82 6.72 1.30
C ALA A 193 -5.96 6.66 2.32
N ILE A 194 -6.61 7.78 2.62
CA ILE A 194 -7.80 7.79 3.48
C ILE A 194 -8.94 6.96 2.87
N LYS A 195 -9.19 7.10 1.57
CA LYS A 195 -10.22 6.32 0.87
C LYS A 195 -9.92 4.81 0.99
N GLU A 196 -8.72 4.40 0.61
CA GLU A 196 -8.30 2.99 0.67
C GLU A 196 -8.33 2.43 2.10
N GLY A 197 -7.91 3.23 3.09
CA GLY A 197 -8.00 2.86 4.50
C GLY A 197 -9.44 2.62 4.96
N ARG A 198 -10.40 3.44 4.50
CA ARG A 198 -11.82 3.26 4.81
C ARG A 198 -12.41 2.02 4.14
N GLU A 199 -12.02 1.73 2.90
CA GLU A 199 -12.41 0.51 2.19
C GLU A 199 -11.87 -0.74 2.89
N ALA A 200 -10.57 -0.74 3.25
CA ALA A 200 -9.96 -1.82 4.02
C ALA A 200 -10.65 -2.03 5.38
N TRP A 201 -10.98 -0.94 6.09
CA TRP A 201 -11.68 -1.00 7.38
C TRP A 201 -13.08 -1.62 7.27
N ARG A 202 -13.81 -1.32 6.18
CA ARG A 202 -15.15 -1.86 5.91
C ARG A 202 -15.10 -3.28 5.34
N GLY A 203 -13.94 -3.73 4.90
CA GLY A 203 -13.80 -4.98 4.17
C GLY A 203 -14.33 -4.89 2.72
N ASP A 204 -14.65 -3.70 2.23
CA ASP A 204 -15.17 -3.42 0.88
C ASP A 204 -14.04 -3.38 -0.14
N VAL A 205 -13.21 -4.42 -0.19
CA VAL A 205 -12.17 -4.50 -1.22
C VAL A 205 -12.82 -5.00 -2.49
N CYS A 206 -13.21 -4.07 -3.38
CA CYS A 206 -13.77 -4.37 -4.70
C CYS A 206 -12.95 -5.46 -5.41
N CYS A 207 -13.67 -6.46 -5.95
CA CYS A 207 -13.17 -7.59 -6.73
C CYS A 207 -12.77 -8.84 -5.92
N ALA A 208 -13.60 -9.27 -4.95
CA ALA A 208 -13.63 -10.69 -4.62
C ALA A 208 -14.50 -11.39 -5.69
N PRO A 209 -13.99 -12.38 -6.43
CA PRO A 209 -14.78 -13.14 -7.42
C PRO A 209 -15.95 -13.93 -6.81
N ASN A 210 -16.15 -13.84 -5.50
CA ASN A 210 -17.18 -14.53 -4.73
C ASN A 210 -18.36 -13.64 -4.32
N ALA A 211 -18.40 -12.35 -4.73
CA ALA A 211 -19.53 -11.47 -4.41
C ALA A 211 -20.86 -11.90 -5.07
N GLU A 212 -20.80 -12.73 -6.12
CA GLU A 212 -21.97 -13.26 -6.81
C GLU A 212 -22.65 -14.46 -6.11
N LEU A 213 -22.11 -14.95 -4.98
CA LEU A 213 -22.59 -16.18 -4.33
C LEU A 213 -23.35 -15.97 -3.03
N HIS A 214 -23.53 -14.73 -2.57
CA HIS A 214 -24.49 -14.45 -1.52
C HIS A 214 -25.82 -14.05 -2.17
N PRO A 215 -26.91 -14.86 -1.98
CA PRO A 215 -28.24 -14.39 -2.36
C PRO A 215 -28.53 -13.14 -1.53
N PRO A 216 -29.13 -12.09 -2.12
CA PRO A 216 -29.46 -10.88 -1.40
C PRO A 216 -30.36 -11.27 -0.23
N SER A 217 -29.87 -11.04 1.00
CA SER A 217 -30.75 -10.99 2.15
C SER A 217 -31.76 -9.88 1.84
N SER A 218 -33.03 -10.19 1.90
CA SER A 218 -34.17 -9.33 1.61
C SER A 218 -34.15 -8.11 2.54
N GLY A 219 -33.40 -7.11 2.19
CA GLY A 219 -33.28 -5.80 2.80
C GLY A 219 -32.96 -4.80 1.72
N THR A 220 -33.92 -3.94 1.42
CA THR A 220 -33.90 -2.84 0.49
C THR A 220 -32.72 -1.90 0.73
N ASP A 221 -31.59 -2.17 0.08
CA ASP A 221 -30.59 -1.17 -0.29
C ASP A 221 -29.70 -1.79 -1.38
N ALA A 222 -30.19 -1.73 -2.61
CA ALA A 222 -29.42 -1.99 -3.81
C ALA A 222 -28.49 -0.78 -4.04
N GLY A 223 -27.38 -0.73 -3.33
CA GLY A 223 -26.23 0.08 -3.69
C GLY A 223 -25.61 -0.52 -4.94
N GLU A 224 -25.91 0.10 -6.06
CA GLU A 224 -25.37 -0.15 -7.39
C GLU A 224 -23.85 -0.23 -7.32
N CYS A 225 -23.27 -1.43 -7.53
CA CYS A 225 -21.84 -1.58 -7.77
C CYS A 225 -21.54 -0.86 -9.09
N GLN A 226 -21.08 0.36 -9.01
CA GLN A 226 -20.58 1.10 -10.16
C GLN A 226 -19.29 0.42 -10.67
N ASP A 227 -19.31 0.04 -11.95
CA ASP A 227 -18.28 -0.69 -12.69
C ASP A 227 -16.94 0.06 -12.88
N ASP A 228 -16.67 1.10 -12.10
CA ASP A 228 -15.46 1.95 -12.21
C ASP A 228 -14.21 1.41 -11.49
N CYS A 229 -14.26 0.21 -10.91
CA CYS A 229 -13.11 -0.38 -10.20
C CYS A 229 -12.21 -1.28 -11.05
N CYS A 230 -12.40 -1.38 -12.36
CA CYS A 230 -11.62 -2.21 -13.28
C CYS A 230 -10.87 -1.41 -14.35
N GLY A 231 -10.22 -0.31 -13.94
CA GLY A 231 -9.25 0.42 -14.76
C GLY A 231 -7.82 0.10 -14.34
#